data_bb2cb6f4504114975e8e27bd68c196a0
#
_entry.id   bb2cb6f4504114975e8e27bd68c196a0
#
_cell.length_a   1.000
_cell.length_b   1.000
_cell.length_c   1.000
_cell.angle_alpha   90.00
_cell.angle_beta   90.00
_cell.angle_gamma   90.00
#
_symmetry.space_group_name_H-M   'P 1'
#
loop_
_entity.id
_entity.type
_entity.pdbx_description
1 polymer ?
#
loop_
_entity_poly.entity_id
_entity_poly.type
_entity_poly.pdbx_seq_one_letter_code
_entity_poly.pdbx_strand_id
1 'polypeptide(L)'
;MTRQMSLRGRKGKPGRITFVGSGPGDPGLLTARARTVLANAALVFTDPDVPEAVLALVGCELPPPSGPLPAATEQPAKASGASGTADTSGVADKPPAEPDPSPVIPGGPDVRPALGDPAEVAKTLATEARTGVDVVRLVAGDPLSIDAVITEVNALARTQLTFEIVPGLPDTTAVPTYAGLPLGSAHTVADVRGDVDWAALAAAPGPLILHATASHLPEAARTLIEYGLADNTPTVVTANGTTCQQRSVETTLAGLMDKAVLAGAGPDGLPAATAGALVVTIGRTVANRAKLNWWESRALYGWTVLVPRTK
;
A
#
# COMPACT_ATOMS: atom_id res chain seq x y z
N MET A 1 60.59 26.17 1.33
CA MET A 1 59.49 25.85 0.34
C MET A 1 58.77 24.60 0.79
N THR A 2 57.70 24.78 1.55
CA THR A 2 56.91 23.67 2.12
C THR A 2 55.74 23.41 1.20
N ARG A 3 55.74 22.21 0.62
CA ARG A 3 54.73 21.75 -0.37
C ARG A 3 53.46 21.35 0.40
N GLN A 4 52.44 22.20 0.37
CA GLN A 4 51.10 21.92 0.88
C GLN A 4 50.47 20.86 0.00
N MET A 5 50.43 19.58 0.46
CA MET A 5 49.65 18.52 -0.14
C MET A 5 48.17 18.79 0.16
N SER A 6 47.44 19.23 -0.87
CA SER A 6 45.99 19.30 -0.87
C SER A 6 45.40 17.88 -0.70
N LEU A 7 44.87 17.61 0.48
CA LEU A 7 44.01 16.45 0.73
C LEU A 7 42.68 16.64 -0.08
N ARG A 8 42.67 16.24 -1.34
CA ARG A 8 41.41 16.00 -2.05
C ARG A 8 40.75 14.82 -1.36
N GLY A 9 39.73 15.10 -0.56
CA GLY A 9 38.88 14.10 0.05
C GLY A 9 38.38 13.13 -1.05
N ARG A 10 38.57 11.84 -0.83
CA ARG A 10 37.89 10.78 -1.62
C ARG A 10 36.40 11.05 -1.47
N LYS A 11 35.77 11.52 -2.55
CA LYS A 11 34.30 11.52 -2.62
C LYS A 11 33.87 10.05 -2.55
N GLY A 12 33.24 9.66 -1.45
CA GLY A 12 32.65 8.33 -1.30
C GLY A 12 31.68 8.08 -2.47
N LYS A 13 31.45 6.81 -2.77
CA LYS A 13 30.41 6.43 -3.75
C LYS A 13 29.08 6.98 -3.27
N PRO A 14 28.27 7.61 -4.12
CA PRO A 14 26.91 8.03 -3.74
C PRO A 14 26.09 6.84 -3.25
N GLY A 15 25.21 7.06 -2.27
CA GLY A 15 24.21 6.09 -1.84
C GLY A 15 23.15 5.85 -2.91
N ARG A 16 22.38 4.79 -2.72
CA ARG A 16 21.24 4.42 -3.58
C ARG A 16 19.97 5.08 -3.06
N ILE A 17 19.06 5.42 -3.95
CA ILE A 17 17.70 5.83 -3.60
C ILE A 17 16.76 4.68 -3.93
N THR A 18 15.96 4.22 -2.95
CA THR A 18 15.00 3.13 -3.16
C THR A 18 13.60 3.64 -2.88
N PHE A 19 12.75 3.68 -3.91
CA PHE A 19 11.32 3.92 -3.75
C PHE A 19 10.64 2.63 -3.31
N VAL A 20 9.87 2.67 -2.24
CA VAL A 20 9.23 1.49 -1.66
C VAL A 20 7.75 1.76 -1.47
N GLY A 21 6.90 0.95 -2.08
CA GLY A 21 5.47 0.97 -1.83
C GLY A 21 5.14 0.33 -0.47
N SER A 22 4.41 1.06 0.36
CA SER A 22 3.96 0.57 1.68
C SER A 22 2.78 -0.39 1.58
N GLY A 23 2.17 -0.52 0.40
CA GLY A 23 0.90 -1.20 0.25
C GLY A 23 -0.27 -0.43 0.87
N PRO A 24 -1.44 -1.07 1.04
CA PRO A 24 -2.70 -0.41 1.36
C PRO A 24 -2.94 -0.18 2.86
N GLY A 25 -2.06 -0.65 3.74
CA GLY A 25 -2.21 -0.42 5.18
C GLY A 25 -1.85 -1.60 6.08
N ASP A 26 -2.23 -2.82 5.71
CA ASP A 26 -1.83 -4.03 6.45
C ASP A 26 -0.33 -4.32 6.21
N PRO A 27 0.52 -4.30 7.27
CA PRO A 27 1.92 -4.68 7.15
C PRO A 27 2.14 -6.08 6.59
N GLY A 28 1.14 -6.97 6.72
CA GLY A 28 1.14 -8.31 6.15
C GLY A 28 1.16 -8.32 4.62
N LEU A 29 0.76 -7.22 3.98
CA LEU A 29 0.71 -7.05 2.54
C LEU A 29 1.97 -6.40 1.94
N LEU A 30 2.97 -6.06 2.76
CA LEU A 30 4.28 -5.64 2.26
C LEU A 30 4.93 -6.76 1.45
N THR A 31 5.51 -6.41 0.31
CA THR A 31 6.32 -7.37 -0.44
C THR A 31 7.54 -7.80 0.37
N ALA A 32 8.05 -9.01 0.16
CA ALA A 32 9.25 -9.48 0.84
C ALA A 32 10.45 -8.53 0.61
N ARG A 33 10.56 -7.97 -0.60
CA ARG A 33 11.59 -6.97 -0.92
C ARG A 33 11.43 -5.69 -0.13
N ALA A 34 10.20 -5.15 -0.04
CA ALA A 34 9.90 -3.96 0.76
C ALA A 34 10.30 -4.16 2.23
N ARG A 35 9.95 -5.31 2.81
CA ARG A 35 10.33 -5.66 4.18
C ARG A 35 11.84 -5.63 4.40
N THR A 36 12.60 -6.28 3.50
CA THR A 36 14.06 -6.30 3.59
C THR A 36 14.67 -4.91 3.50
N VAL A 37 14.16 -4.06 2.58
CA VAL A 37 14.65 -2.69 2.42
C VAL A 37 14.35 -1.86 3.66
N LEU A 38 13.14 -1.93 4.20
CA LEU A 38 12.73 -1.17 5.39
C LEU A 38 13.49 -1.60 6.65
N ALA A 39 13.74 -2.90 6.83
CA ALA A 39 14.51 -3.41 7.97
C ALA A 39 15.95 -2.88 8.01
N ASN A 40 16.55 -2.63 6.83
CA ASN A 40 17.94 -2.14 6.72
C ASN A 40 18.03 -0.64 6.42
N ALA A 41 16.91 0.09 6.47
CA ALA A 41 16.88 1.50 6.14
C ALA A 41 17.55 2.35 7.24
N ALA A 42 18.50 3.19 6.84
CA ALA A 42 19.14 4.16 7.73
C ALA A 42 18.44 5.53 7.68
N LEU A 43 17.97 5.93 6.51
CA LEU A 43 17.26 7.19 6.27
C LEU A 43 16.03 6.93 5.41
N VAL A 44 14.86 7.35 5.91
CA VAL A 44 13.57 7.16 5.24
C VAL A 44 12.86 8.49 5.09
N PHE A 45 12.40 8.79 3.87
CA PHE A 45 11.45 9.86 3.59
C PHE A 45 10.09 9.25 3.30
N THR A 46 9.09 9.59 4.11
CA THR A 46 7.76 8.95 4.05
C THR A 46 6.66 9.92 3.68
N ASP A 47 5.66 9.44 2.93
CA ASP A 47 4.42 10.17 2.74
C ASP A 47 3.62 10.24 4.05
N PRO A 48 2.82 11.30 4.24
CA PRO A 48 1.91 11.43 5.38
C PRO A 48 0.88 10.31 5.46
N ASP A 49 0.48 9.77 4.31
CA ASP A 49 -0.57 8.74 4.18
C ASP A 49 -0.05 7.32 4.43
N VAL A 50 1.25 7.14 4.67
CA VAL A 50 1.80 5.83 5.03
C VAL A 50 1.31 5.43 6.42
N PRO A 51 0.67 4.25 6.57
CA PRO A 51 0.12 3.81 7.84
C PRO A 51 1.18 3.64 8.92
N GLU A 52 0.86 4.06 10.15
CA GLU A 52 1.75 3.96 11.30
C GLU A 52 2.23 2.54 11.56
N ALA A 53 1.37 1.54 11.32
CA ALA A 53 1.72 0.13 11.44
C ALA A 53 2.84 -0.32 10.49
N VAL A 54 2.98 0.33 9.32
CA VAL A 54 4.09 0.12 8.39
C VAL A 54 5.33 0.88 8.84
N LEU A 55 5.16 2.13 9.31
CA LEU A 55 6.27 2.93 9.85
C LEU A 55 6.95 2.26 11.04
N ALA A 56 6.17 1.56 11.88
CA ALA A 56 6.70 0.80 13.02
C ALA A 56 7.64 -0.36 12.62
N LEU A 57 7.66 -0.75 11.35
CA LEU A 57 8.56 -1.80 10.84
C LEU A 57 9.90 -1.27 10.32
N VAL A 58 10.07 0.04 10.23
CA VAL A 58 11.32 0.64 9.76
C VAL A 58 12.43 0.38 10.79
N GLY A 59 13.53 -0.22 10.33
CA GLY A 59 14.66 -0.58 11.21
C GLY A 59 14.40 -1.78 12.14
N CYS A 60 13.25 -2.45 12.03
CA CYS A 60 12.97 -3.65 12.81
C CYS A 60 13.34 -4.91 12.01
N GLU A 61 14.13 -5.82 12.62
CA GLU A 61 14.21 -7.20 12.11
C GLU A 61 12.83 -7.83 12.22
N LEU A 62 12.21 -8.06 11.08
CA LEU A 62 10.94 -8.78 11.03
C LEU A 62 11.21 -10.25 11.26
N PRO A 63 10.48 -10.92 12.18
CA PRO A 63 10.52 -12.36 12.24
C PRO A 63 10.19 -12.94 10.85
N PRO A 64 10.83 -14.05 10.45
CA PRO A 64 10.49 -14.70 9.19
C PRO A 64 8.97 -14.92 9.16
N PRO A 65 8.32 -14.84 7.97
CA PRO A 65 6.88 -15.03 7.88
C PRO A 65 6.53 -16.32 8.62
N SER A 66 5.78 -16.16 9.71
CA SER A 66 5.32 -17.28 10.54
C SER A 66 4.65 -18.29 9.62
N GLY A 67 5.10 -19.51 9.70
CA GLY A 67 4.87 -20.67 8.85
C GLY A 67 3.47 -20.81 8.24
N PRO A 68 3.20 -21.87 7.49
CA PRO A 68 2.01 -21.99 6.66
C PRO A 68 0.76 -21.65 7.47
N LEU A 69 -0.10 -20.81 6.90
CA LEU A 69 -1.44 -20.55 7.41
C LEU A 69 -2.06 -21.88 7.85
N PRO A 70 -2.71 -21.97 9.03
CA PRO A 70 -3.39 -23.20 9.44
C PRO A 70 -4.28 -23.62 8.26
N ALA A 71 -4.03 -24.83 7.75
CA ALA A 71 -4.78 -25.40 6.65
C ALA A 71 -6.26 -25.29 7.00
N ALA A 72 -7.03 -24.68 6.08
CA ALA A 72 -8.48 -24.73 6.17
C ALA A 72 -8.87 -26.20 6.33
N THR A 73 -9.66 -26.51 7.34
CA THR A 73 -10.10 -27.86 7.66
C THR A 73 -10.72 -28.49 6.43
N GLU A 74 -9.98 -29.38 5.77
CA GLU A 74 -10.46 -30.13 4.63
C GLU A 74 -11.60 -31.06 5.09
N GLN A 75 -12.74 -30.92 4.47
CA GLN A 75 -13.75 -31.97 4.52
C GLN A 75 -13.20 -33.22 3.82
N PRO A 76 -13.39 -34.43 4.34
CA PRO A 76 -12.76 -35.62 3.80
C PRO A 76 -13.36 -36.00 2.44
N ALA A 77 -12.60 -35.81 1.36
CA ALA A 77 -12.86 -36.43 0.07
C ALA A 77 -12.30 -37.85 0.06
N LYS A 78 -13.12 -38.79 -0.40
CA LYS A 78 -12.86 -40.23 -0.44
C LYS A 78 -11.60 -40.57 -1.25
N ALA A 79 -10.78 -41.44 -0.65
CA ALA A 79 -9.60 -42.00 -1.26
C ALA A 79 -9.89 -42.92 -2.45
N SER A 80 -9.14 -42.80 -3.51
CA SER A 80 -8.83 -43.90 -4.44
C SER A 80 -7.33 -43.89 -4.70
N GLY A 81 -6.68 -45.03 -4.41
CA GLY A 81 -5.24 -45.17 -4.43
C GLY A 81 -4.63 -45.32 -5.83
N ALA A 82 -3.39 -44.95 -5.94
CA ALA A 82 -2.42 -45.56 -6.87
C ALA A 82 -0.98 -45.27 -6.36
N SER A 83 -0.23 -46.35 -6.16
CA SER A 83 1.18 -46.40 -5.81
C SER A 83 2.08 -46.03 -6.98
N GLY A 84 3.12 -45.26 -6.73
CA GLY A 84 4.17 -44.99 -7.70
C GLY A 84 5.44 -44.53 -6.97
N THR A 85 6.40 -45.43 -6.84
CA THR A 85 7.76 -45.20 -6.37
C THR A 85 8.54 -44.44 -7.43
N ALA A 86 9.22 -43.36 -7.09
CA ALA A 86 10.25 -42.73 -7.90
C ALA A 86 11.47 -42.35 -7.04
N ASP A 87 12.57 -42.76 -7.53
CA ASP A 87 13.95 -42.75 -7.08
C ASP A 87 14.52 -41.34 -6.96
N THR A 88 15.26 -41.06 -5.89
CA THR A 88 15.94 -39.80 -5.65
C THR A 88 17.44 -39.96 -5.88
N SER A 89 17.95 -39.38 -6.97
CA SER A 89 19.37 -39.15 -7.13
C SER A 89 19.72 -37.69 -6.80
N GLY A 90 20.66 -37.51 -5.85
CA GLY A 90 21.03 -36.24 -5.27
C GLY A 90 21.84 -35.34 -6.21
N VAL A 91 21.56 -34.04 -6.10
CA VAL A 91 22.47 -32.98 -6.51
C VAL A 91 22.75 -32.13 -5.24
N ALA A 92 24.00 -32.10 -4.84
CA ALA A 92 24.51 -31.31 -3.75
C ALA A 92 24.48 -29.81 -4.15
N ASP A 93 23.61 -29.05 -3.58
CA ASP A 93 23.51 -27.60 -3.77
C ASP A 93 24.41 -26.89 -2.75
N LYS A 94 25.29 -26.04 -3.26
CA LYS A 94 26.21 -25.24 -2.45
C LYS A 94 25.41 -24.11 -1.79
N PRO A 95 25.52 -23.88 -0.46
CA PRO A 95 24.76 -22.82 0.16
C PRO A 95 25.14 -21.44 -0.41
N PRO A 96 24.15 -20.53 -0.62
CA PRO A 96 24.44 -19.18 -1.04
C PRO A 96 25.28 -18.46 0.03
N ALA A 97 26.23 -17.61 -0.43
CA ALA A 97 27.07 -16.82 0.44
C ALA A 97 26.23 -15.95 1.36
N GLU A 98 26.58 -15.95 2.64
CA GLU A 98 25.96 -15.06 3.64
C GLU A 98 26.14 -13.60 3.20
N PRO A 99 25.10 -12.77 3.28
CA PRO A 99 25.23 -11.35 3.04
C PRO A 99 26.12 -10.73 4.12
N ASP A 100 27.08 -9.90 3.68
CA ASP A 100 27.98 -9.12 4.52
C ASP A 100 27.16 -8.32 5.56
N PRO A 101 27.48 -8.36 6.86
CA PRO A 101 26.70 -7.66 7.88
C PRO A 101 26.77 -6.15 7.64
N SER A 102 25.64 -5.57 7.29
CA SER A 102 25.50 -4.11 7.17
C SER A 102 25.85 -3.44 8.50
N PRO A 103 26.52 -2.27 8.48
CA PRO A 103 26.91 -1.60 9.73
C PRO A 103 25.66 -1.21 10.53
N VAL A 104 25.55 -1.72 11.75
CA VAL A 104 24.54 -1.32 12.74
C VAL A 104 24.77 0.14 13.10
N ILE A 105 23.85 1.01 12.73
CA ILE A 105 23.91 2.44 13.05
C ILE A 105 23.41 2.62 14.50
N PRO A 106 24.24 3.16 15.43
CA PRO A 106 23.76 3.49 16.76
C PRO A 106 22.78 4.67 16.69
N GLY A 107 21.49 4.44 16.97
CA GLY A 107 20.50 5.52 17.06
C GLY A 107 19.16 5.25 16.39
N GLY A 108 18.98 4.11 15.71
CA GLY A 108 17.76 3.80 14.93
C GLY A 108 17.68 4.55 13.60
N PRO A 109 16.71 4.20 12.73
CA PRO A 109 16.53 4.84 11.44
C PRO A 109 16.03 6.28 11.60
N ASP A 110 16.54 7.19 10.76
CA ASP A 110 16.07 8.57 10.67
C ASP A 110 14.88 8.61 9.72
N VAL A 111 13.68 8.90 10.25
CA VAL A 111 12.43 8.95 9.49
C VAL A 111 11.96 10.40 9.37
N ARG A 112 11.88 10.90 8.15
CA ARG A 112 11.50 12.29 7.84
C ARG A 112 10.30 12.32 6.92
N PRO A 113 9.37 13.29 7.05
CA PRO A 113 8.26 13.46 6.12
C PRO A 113 8.76 13.96 4.75
N ALA A 114 8.22 13.41 3.68
CA ALA A 114 8.41 13.91 2.33
C ALA A 114 7.26 14.88 2.00
N LEU A 115 7.49 16.16 2.22
CA LEU A 115 6.47 17.21 2.04
C LEU A 115 6.91 18.21 0.98
N GLY A 116 5.93 18.78 0.28
CA GLY A 116 6.13 19.86 -0.67
C GLY A 116 6.09 19.43 -2.14
N ASP A 117 6.68 20.24 -2.99
CA ASP A 117 6.74 20.00 -4.43
C ASP A 117 7.56 18.75 -4.75
N PRO A 118 7.09 17.84 -5.63
CA PRO A 118 7.79 16.61 -5.98
C PRO A 118 9.22 16.82 -6.50
N ALA A 119 9.49 17.92 -7.22
CA ALA A 119 10.83 18.22 -7.70
C ALA A 119 11.78 18.61 -6.55
N GLU A 120 11.29 19.30 -5.52
CA GLU A 120 12.07 19.62 -4.32
C GLU A 120 12.29 18.39 -3.43
N VAL A 121 11.31 17.49 -3.33
CA VAL A 121 11.49 16.19 -2.68
C VAL A 121 12.59 15.40 -3.37
N ALA A 122 12.54 15.26 -4.69
CA ALA A 122 13.58 14.58 -5.47
C ALA A 122 14.98 15.18 -5.28
N LYS A 123 15.07 16.50 -5.22
CA LYS A 123 16.31 17.22 -4.95
C LYS A 123 16.87 16.96 -3.55
N THR A 124 15.99 16.86 -2.56
CA THR A 124 16.34 16.48 -1.18
C THR A 124 16.89 15.07 -1.12
N LEU A 125 16.17 14.09 -1.71
CA LEU A 125 16.63 12.71 -1.81
C LEU A 125 18.01 12.60 -2.49
N ALA A 126 18.19 13.34 -3.61
CA ALA A 126 19.44 13.35 -4.34
C ALA A 126 20.59 13.98 -3.51
N THR A 127 20.29 14.98 -2.70
CA THR A 127 21.29 15.63 -1.84
C THR A 127 21.78 14.68 -0.76
N GLU A 128 20.87 14.00 -0.07
CA GLU A 128 21.22 13.01 0.94
C GLU A 128 22.00 11.83 0.32
N ALA A 129 21.55 11.28 -0.79
CA ALA A 129 22.27 10.19 -1.46
C ALA A 129 23.70 10.57 -1.88
N ARG A 130 23.95 11.84 -2.26
CA ARG A 130 25.31 12.31 -2.60
C ARG A 130 26.26 12.33 -1.40
N THR A 131 25.74 12.30 -0.18
CA THR A 131 26.58 12.16 1.03
C THR A 131 27.14 10.76 1.21
N GLY A 132 26.60 9.76 0.47
CA GLY A 132 26.98 8.35 0.55
C GLY A 132 25.99 7.51 1.38
N VAL A 133 24.89 8.11 1.85
CA VAL A 133 23.84 7.42 2.61
C VAL A 133 22.81 6.81 1.65
N ASP A 134 22.43 5.56 1.88
CA ASP A 134 21.30 4.94 1.19
C ASP A 134 19.98 5.53 1.72
N VAL A 135 19.13 5.98 0.80
CA VAL A 135 17.89 6.68 1.09
C VAL A 135 16.70 5.83 0.66
N VAL A 136 15.74 5.65 1.55
CA VAL A 136 14.45 5.02 1.22
C VAL A 136 13.39 6.11 1.08
N ARG A 137 12.66 6.10 -0.01
CA ARG A 137 11.44 6.90 -0.23
C ARG A 137 10.24 5.96 -0.05
N LEU A 138 9.62 6.00 1.11
CA LEU A 138 8.46 5.17 1.45
C LEU A 138 7.16 5.88 1.02
N VAL A 139 6.40 5.23 0.16
CA VAL A 139 5.24 5.79 -0.54
C VAL A 139 3.99 4.99 -0.18
N ALA A 140 2.86 5.64 0.04
CA ALA A 140 1.58 4.96 0.24
C ALA A 140 1.15 4.21 -1.04
N GLY A 141 0.69 2.96 -0.90
CA GLY A 141 0.29 2.13 -2.05
C GLY A 141 1.47 1.68 -2.92
N ASP A 142 1.43 2.00 -4.22
CA ASP A 142 2.45 1.65 -5.20
C ASP A 142 3.11 2.90 -5.80
N PRO A 143 4.45 2.99 -5.85
CA PRO A 143 5.17 4.21 -6.25
C PRO A 143 4.83 4.73 -7.66
N LEU A 144 4.68 3.83 -8.63
CA LEU A 144 4.44 4.25 -10.02
C LEU A 144 2.95 4.43 -10.36
N SER A 145 2.06 4.32 -9.39
CA SER A 145 0.65 4.67 -9.55
C SER A 145 0.30 6.08 -9.04
N ILE A 146 1.32 6.87 -8.62
CA ILE A 146 1.14 8.21 -8.03
C ILE A 146 1.91 9.25 -8.85
N ASP A 147 1.22 10.20 -9.45
CA ASP A 147 1.80 11.20 -10.37
C ASP A 147 2.92 12.04 -9.71
N ALA A 148 2.75 12.40 -8.45
CA ALA A 148 3.78 13.12 -7.70
C ALA A 148 5.08 12.30 -7.61
N VAL A 149 4.97 11.01 -7.31
CA VAL A 149 6.13 10.11 -7.21
C VAL A 149 6.75 9.84 -8.57
N ILE A 150 5.93 9.71 -9.63
CA ILE A 150 6.42 9.62 -11.02
C ILE A 150 7.26 10.85 -11.35
N THR A 151 6.83 12.04 -10.91
CA THR A 151 7.59 13.29 -11.10
C THR A 151 8.92 13.26 -10.34
N GLU A 152 8.94 12.77 -9.08
CA GLU A 152 10.17 12.57 -8.30
C GLU A 152 11.15 11.62 -9.03
N VAL A 153 10.65 10.46 -9.47
CA VAL A 153 11.45 9.45 -10.21
C VAL A 153 12.02 10.03 -11.50
N ASN A 154 11.20 10.75 -12.28
CA ASN A 154 11.65 11.38 -13.52
C ASN A 154 12.73 12.45 -13.29
N ALA A 155 12.65 13.19 -12.19
CA ALA A 155 13.67 14.15 -11.80
C ALA A 155 14.98 13.44 -11.43
N LEU A 156 14.92 12.33 -10.70
CA LEU A 156 16.11 11.54 -10.34
C LEU A 156 16.72 10.81 -11.53
N ALA A 157 15.93 10.33 -12.48
CA ALA A 157 16.40 9.67 -13.70
C ALA A 157 17.28 10.58 -14.58
N ARG A 158 17.14 11.90 -14.45
CA ARG A 158 18.01 12.89 -15.09
C ARG A 158 19.34 13.11 -14.38
N THR A 159 19.53 12.47 -13.23
CA THR A 159 20.78 12.52 -12.47
C THR A 159 21.65 11.28 -12.76
N GLN A 160 22.87 11.26 -12.24
CA GLN A 160 23.75 10.08 -12.30
C GLN A 160 23.61 9.18 -11.08
N LEU A 161 22.61 9.40 -10.23
CA LEU A 161 22.36 8.60 -9.05
C LEU A 161 21.64 7.29 -9.43
N THR A 162 22.02 6.22 -8.76
CA THR A 162 21.32 4.95 -8.92
C THR A 162 20.05 4.95 -8.09
N PHE A 163 18.95 4.53 -8.69
CA PHE A 163 17.70 4.32 -7.96
C PHE A 163 17.10 2.95 -8.26
N GLU A 164 16.24 2.49 -7.39
CA GLU A 164 15.48 1.24 -7.49
C GLU A 164 14.02 1.53 -7.10
N ILE A 165 13.09 0.79 -7.70
CA ILE A 165 11.67 0.88 -7.36
C ILE A 165 11.22 -0.49 -6.90
N VAL A 166 10.69 -0.55 -5.68
CA VAL A 166 10.09 -1.73 -5.07
C VAL A 166 8.58 -1.53 -5.05
N PRO A 167 7.81 -2.27 -5.86
CA PRO A 167 6.38 -2.08 -5.96
C PRO A 167 5.68 -2.41 -4.65
N GLY A 168 4.57 -1.72 -4.41
CA GLY A 168 3.59 -2.02 -3.37
C GLY A 168 2.32 -2.62 -3.97
N LEU A 169 1.43 -3.11 -3.12
CA LEU A 169 0.10 -3.51 -3.53
C LEU A 169 -0.80 -2.28 -3.57
N PRO A 170 -1.41 -1.93 -4.71
CA PRO A 170 -2.31 -0.77 -4.79
C PRO A 170 -3.53 -0.94 -3.88
N ASP A 171 -3.90 0.12 -3.17
CA ASP A 171 -5.11 0.16 -2.34
C ASP A 171 -6.39 -0.05 -3.16
N THR A 172 -6.42 0.48 -4.38
CA THR A 172 -7.52 0.29 -5.34
C THR A 172 -7.77 -1.17 -5.76
N THR A 173 -6.83 -2.07 -5.49
CA THR A 173 -6.99 -3.52 -5.69
C THR A 173 -7.22 -4.24 -4.37
N ALA A 174 -6.45 -3.93 -3.35
CA ALA A 174 -6.48 -4.63 -2.08
C ALA A 174 -7.72 -4.28 -1.24
N VAL A 175 -8.10 -3.01 -1.18
CA VAL A 175 -9.24 -2.56 -0.37
C VAL A 175 -10.56 -3.17 -0.86
N PRO A 176 -10.90 -3.16 -2.16
CA PRO A 176 -12.06 -3.90 -2.64
C PRO A 176 -12.03 -5.39 -2.30
N THR A 177 -10.86 -6.04 -2.39
CA THR A 177 -10.71 -7.46 -2.01
C THR A 177 -11.06 -7.70 -0.55
N TYR A 178 -10.57 -6.85 0.36
CA TYR A 178 -10.87 -6.92 1.80
C TYR A 178 -12.32 -6.54 2.11
N ALA A 179 -12.92 -5.68 1.29
CA ALA A 179 -14.34 -5.34 1.39
C ALA A 179 -15.27 -6.41 0.77
N GLY A 180 -14.74 -7.49 0.18
CA GLY A 180 -15.54 -8.54 -0.46
C GLY A 180 -16.15 -8.13 -1.80
N LEU A 181 -15.45 -7.28 -2.55
CA LEU A 181 -15.89 -6.70 -3.82
C LEU A 181 -15.04 -7.27 -4.98
N PRO A 182 -15.53 -8.26 -5.73
CA PRO A 182 -14.77 -8.80 -6.86
C PRO A 182 -14.70 -7.80 -8.01
N LEU A 183 -13.50 -7.49 -8.48
CA LEU A 183 -13.26 -6.52 -9.55
C LEU A 183 -13.42 -7.14 -10.95
N GLY A 184 -13.28 -8.46 -11.07
CA GLY A 184 -13.31 -9.14 -12.36
C GLY A 184 -12.07 -8.84 -13.22
N SER A 185 -12.15 -9.24 -14.48
CA SER A 185 -11.05 -9.05 -15.44
C SER A 185 -10.99 -7.64 -16.05
N ALA A 186 -12.08 -6.89 -15.95
CA ALA A 186 -12.17 -5.51 -16.43
C ALA A 186 -12.73 -4.60 -15.33
N HIS A 187 -11.97 -3.62 -14.92
CA HIS A 187 -12.35 -2.57 -13.99
C HIS A 187 -11.55 -1.31 -14.30
N THR A 188 -12.05 -0.17 -13.87
CA THR A 188 -11.40 1.12 -14.13
C THR A 188 -11.06 1.80 -12.82
N VAL A 189 -9.84 2.30 -12.72
CA VAL A 189 -9.31 2.99 -11.54
C VAL A 189 -9.08 4.46 -11.88
N ALA A 190 -9.48 5.36 -10.99
CA ALA A 190 -9.16 6.78 -11.09
C ALA A 190 -8.89 7.40 -9.71
N ASP A 191 -7.95 8.34 -9.66
CA ASP A 191 -7.76 9.22 -8.52
C ASP A 191 -8.52 10.53 -8.76
N VAL A 192 -9.65 10.70 -8.08
CA VAL A 192 -10.52 11.87 -8.26
C VAL A 192 -10.10 13.09 -7.44
N ARG A 193 -8.94 13.02 -6.80
CA ARG A 193 -8.32 14.18 -6.12
C ARG A 193 -7.56 15.07 -7.09
N GLY A 194 -7.24 14.56 -8.29
CA GLY A 194 -6.61 15.28 -9.38
C GLY A 194 -7.55 15.54 -10.56
N ASP A 195 -7.00 15.87 -11.70
CA ASP A 195 -7.75 16.07 -12.94
C ASP A 195 -8.23 14.75 -13.51
N VAL A 196 -9.52 14.65 -13.83
CA VAL A 196 -10.17 13.43 -14.32
C VAL A 196 -10.93 13.70 -15.61
N ASP A 197 -10.75 12.85 -16.61
CA ASP A 197 -11.67 12.78 -17.76
C ASP A 197 -12.95 12.06 -17.35
N TRP A 198 -13.92 12.82 -16.83
CA TRP A 198 -15.18 12.31 -16.32
C TRP A 198 -16.03 11.61 -17.40
N ALA A 199 -15.96 12.08 -18.64
CA ALA A 199 -16.70 11.47 -19.75
C ALA A 199 -16.15 10.07 -20.06
N ALA A 200 -14.83 9.94 -20.13
CA ALA A 200 -14.18 8.66 -20.33
C ALA A 200 -14.42 7.72 -19.14
N LEU A 201 -14.36 8.23 -17.91
CA LEU A 201 -14.57 7.45 -16.69
C LEU A 201 -16.02 6.92 -16.61
N ALA A 202 -17.02 7.75 -16.90
CA ALA A 202 -18.42 7.34 -16.89
C ALA A 202 -18.75 6.28 -17.96
N ALA A 203 -18.05 6.32 -19.10
CA ALA A 203 -18.20 5.35 -20.19
C ALA A 203 -17.34 4.08 -20.02
N ALA A 204 -16.51 4.02 -18.99
CA ALA A 204 -15.53 2.95 -18.81
C ALA A 204 -16.18 1.60 -18.47
N PRO A 205 -15.64 0.48 -18.94
CA PRO A 205 -16.19 -0.84 -18.67
C PRO A 205 -15.88 -1.31 -17.24
N GLY A 206 -16.80 -2.13 -16.69
CA GLY A 206 -16.64 -2.79 -15.39
C GLY A 206 -16.94 -1.87 -14.21
N PRO A 207 -16.65 -2.32 -12.98
CA PRO A 207 -16.76 -1.47 -11.81
C PRO A 207 -15.72 -0.34 -11.84
N LEU A 208 -16.13 0.84 -11.35
CA LEU A 208 -15.21 1.96 -11.13
C LEU A 208 -14.66 1.89 -9.71
N ILE A 209 -13.36 2.10 -9.57
CA ILE A 209 -12.67 2.19 -8.29
C ILE A 209 -12.06 3.58 -8.21
N LEU A 210 -12.58 4.39 -7.28
CA LEU A 210 -12.10 5.76 -7.11
C LEU A 210 -11.25 5.87 -5.85
N HIS A 211 -10.11 6.52 -5.98
CA HIS A 211 -9.34 7.01 -4.86
C HIS A 211 -9.77 8.44 -4.57
N ALA A 212 -10.27 8.73 -3.37
CA ALA A 212 -10.91 9.98 -3.03
C ALA A 212 -10.65 10.39 -1.58
N THR A 213 -11.05 11.60 -1.22
CA THR A 213 -11.33 11.98 0.17
C THR A 213 -12.80 12.32 0.31
N ALA A 214 -13.31 12.40 1.52
CA ALA A 214 -14.71 12.68 1.77
C ALA A 214 -15.23 13.98 1.11
N SER A 215 -14.36 14.97 0.92
CA SER A 215 -14.69 16.24 0.25
C SER A 215 -14.93 16.11 -1.24
N HIS A 216 -14.31 15.12 -1.90
CA HIS A 216 -14.45 14.91 -3.35
C HIS A 216 -15.70 14.10 -3.73
N LEU A 217 -16.28 13.33 -2.79
CA LEU A 217 -17.36 12.39 -3.09
C LEU A 217 -18.62 13.05 -3.67
N PRO A 218 -19.12 14.19 -3.13
CA PRO A 218 -20.34 14.81 -3.65
C PRO A 218 -20.19 15.33 -5.09
N GLU A 219 -19.02 15.87 -5.42
CA GLU A 219 -18.74 16.37 -6.75
C GLU A 219 -18.55 15.21 -7.74
N ALA A 220 -17.76 14.21 -7.38
CA ALA A 220 -17.56 13.01 -8.18
C ALA A 220 -18.90 12.32 -8.51
N ALA A 221 -19.78 12.15 -7.53
CA ALA A 221 -21.08 11.55 -7.74
C ALA A 221 -21.95 12.37 -8.70
N ARG A 222 -22.04 13.69 -8.49
CA ARG A 222 -22.82 14.58 -9.36
C ARG A 222 -22.32 14.50 -10.80
N THR A 223 -21.03 14.62 -11.00
CA THR A 223 -20.42 14.63 -12.32
C THR A 223 -20.60 13.30 -13.04
N LEU A 224 -20.40 12.17 -12.35
CA LEU A 224 -20.65 10.85 -12.95
C LEU A 224 -22.11 10.65 -13.36
N ILE A 225 -23.07 11.17 -12.58
CA ILE A 225 -24.52 11.15 -12.94
C ILE A 225 -24.78 12.04 -14.15
N GLU A 226 -24.22 13.22 -14.22
CA GLU A 226 -24.32 14.14 -15.37
C GLU A 226 -23.79 13.51 -16.66
N TYR A 227 -22.73 12.69 -16.56
CA TYR A 227 -22.18 11.92 -17.70
C TYR A 227 -22.87 10.57 -17.93
N GLY A 228 -24.00 10.29 -17.25
CA GLY A 228 -24.91 9.23 -17.62
C GLY A 228 -24.88 7.96 -16.75
N LEU A 229 -24.13 7.91 -15.66
CA LEU A 229 -24.27 6.85 -14.69
C LEU A 229 -25.60 6.99 -13.95
N ALA A 230 -26.28 5.86 -13.74
CA ALA A 230 -27.54 5.86 -12.99
C ALA A 230 -27.30 6.26 -11.51
N ASP A 231 -28.13 7.13 -10.99
CA ASP A 231 -28.05 7.66 -9.61
C ASP A 231 -28.20 6.56 -8.54
N ASN A 232 -28.93 5.49 -8.85
CA ASN A 232 -29.14 4.32 -8.02
C ASN A 232 -28.04 3.24 -8.20
N THR A 233 -26.93 3.53 -8.90
CA THR A 233 -25.82 2.59 -9.06
C THR A 233 -25.27 2.19 -7.70
N PRO A 234 -25.22 0.89 -7.37
CA PRO A 234 -24.68 0.43 -6.08
C PRO A 234 -23.24 0.86 -5.88
N THR A 235 -22.95 1.34 -4.70
CA THR A 235 -21.67 1.95 -4.35
C THR A 235 -21.25 1.54 -2.95
N VAL A 236 -19.94 1.30 -2.75
CA VAL A 236 -19.33 1.08 -1.43
C VAL A 236 -18.23 2.08 -1.22
N VAL A 237 -18.24 2.73 -0.07
CA VAL A 237 -17.16 3.60 0.40
C VAL A 237 -16.41 2.88 1.51
N THR A 238 -15.11 2.66 1.34
CA THR A 238 -14.26 2.00 2.33
C THR A 238 -13.21 2.96 2.86
N ALA A 239 -13.15 3.09 4.18
CA ALA A 239 -12.13 3.83 4.92
C ALA A 239 -11.20 2.87 5.65
N ASN A 240 -9.94 3.28 5.91
CA ASN A 240 -8.91 2.53 6.62
C ASN A 240 -8.72 1.10 6.06
N GLY A 241 -8.79 0.97 4.73
CA GLY A 241 -8.77 -0.31 4.04
C GLY A 241 -7.67 -1.24 4.49
N THR A 242 -7.97 -2.55 4.49
CA THR A 242 -7.09 -3.66 4.88
C THR A 242 -6.68 -3.72 6.36
N THR A 243 -6.94 -2.68 7.14
CA THR A 243 -6.62 -2.63 8.57
C THR A 243 -7.75 -3.23 9.44
N CYS A 244 -7.48 -3.44 10.72
CA CYS A 244 -8.53 -3.83 11.68
C CYS A 244 -9.58 -2.72 11.95
N GLN A 245 -9.30 -1.52 11.47
CA GLN A 245 -10.21 -0.37 11.56
C GLN A 245 -10.96 -0.12 10.26
N GLN A 246 -10.84 -0.99 9.26
CA GLN A 246 -11.58 -0.86 8.01
C GLN A 246 -13.07 -0.71 8.29
N ARG A 247 -13.74 0.19 7.58
CA ARG A 247 -15.19 0.35 7.58
C ARG A 247 -15.65 0.56 6.16
N SER A 248 -16.66 -0.22 5.77
CA SER A 248 -17.23 -0.14 4.43
C SER A 248 -18.72 0.17 4.53
N VAL A 249 -19.14 1.28 3.95
CA VAL A 249 -20.53 1.72 3.90
C VAL A 249 -21.11 1.45 2.52
N GLU A 250 -22.20 0.68 2.46
CA GLU A 250 -22.96 0.44 1.23
C GLU A 250 -24.00 1.56 1.02
N THR A 251 -24.04 2.10 -0.18
CA THR A 251 -24.95 3.16 -0.57
C THR A 251 -25.22 3.11 -2.08
N THR A 252 -25.76 4.18 -2.64
CA THR A 252 -25.88 4.40 -4.09
C THR A 252 -24.96 5.54 -4.53
N LEU A 253 -24.79 5.71 -5.85
CA LEU A 253 -24.00 6.81 -6.38
C LEU A 253 -24.57 8.16 -5.89
N ALA A 254 -25.89 8.37 -5.91
CA ALA A 254 -26.52 9.56 -5.36
C ALA A 254 -26.30 9.72 -3.86
N GLY A 255 -26.22 8.60 -3.11
CA GLY A 255 -25.99 8.60 -1.67
C GLY A 255 -24.61 9.15 -1.27
N LEU A 256 -23.64 9.21 -2.17
CA LEU A 256 -22.34 9.86 -1.91
C LEU A 256 -22.46 11.38 -1.69
N MET A 257 -23.55 11.99 -2.11
CA MET A 257 -23.83 13.42 -1.90
C MET A 257 -24.40 13.70 -0.51
N ASP A 258 -24.87 12.68 0.21
CA ASP A 258 -25.44 12.82 1.54
C ASP A 258 -24.41 12.54 2.63
N LYS A 259 -23.98 13.59 3.31
CA LYS A 259 -23.04 13.50 4.44
C LYS A 259 -23.56 12.63 5.58
N ALA A 260 -24.88 12.56 5.78
CA ALA A 260 -25.46 11.74 6.84
C ALA A 260 -25.33 10.25 6.52
N VAL A 261 -25.43 9.87 5.24
CA VAL A 261 -25.20 8.49 4.78
C VAL A 261 -23.74 8.09 5.02
N LEU A 262 -22.80 8.99 4.74
CA LEU A 262 -21.37 8.74 4.91
C LEU A 262 -20.96 8.74 6.39
N ALA A 263 -21.54 9.63 7.19
CA ALA A 263 -21.28 9.69 8.63
C ALA A 263 -21.84 8.48 9.40
N GLY A 264 -22.84 7.79 8.83
CA GLY A 264 -23.48 6.61 9.42
C GLY A 264 -24.17 6.92 10.76
N ALA A 265 -25.36 6.36 10.97
CA ALA A 265 -26.00 6.34 12.27
C ALA A 265 -25.54 5.08 13.04
N GLY A 266 -24.43 5.15 13.76
CA GLY A 266 -23.97 4.04 14.58
C GLY A 266 -22.56 3.52 14.28
N PRO A 267 -22.18 2.36 14.84
CA PRO A 267 -20.82 1.80 14.71
C PRO A 267 -20.44 1.38 13.28
N ASP A 268 -21.42 1.30 12.38
CA ASP A 268 -21.23 0.85 11.00
C ASP A 268 -20.94 2.00 10.01
N GLY A 269 -20.98 3.26 10.46
CA GLY A 269 -20.67 4.43 9.64
C GLY A 269 -19.16 4.66 9.45
N LEU A 270 -18.81 5.50 8.48
CA LEU A 270 -17.44 5.96 8.35
C LEU A 270 -17.05 6.76 9.58
N PRO A 271 -15.86 6.58 10.16
CA PRO A 271 -15.40 7.37 11.28
C PRO A 271 -15.50 8.88 10.95
N ALA A 272 -16.04 9.68 11.87
CA ALA A 272 -16.19 11.14 11.69
C ALA A 272 -14.84 11.86 11.43
N ALA A 273 -13.74 11.23 11.79
CA ALA A 273 -12.37 11.70 11.60
C ALA A 273 -11.67 11.11 10.36
N THR A 274 -12.43 10.61 9.37
CA THR A 274 -11.80 10.09 8.14
C THR A 274 -11.24 11.26 7.30
N ALA A 275 -10.15 11.84 7.79
CA ALA A 275 -9.37 12.81 7.04
C ALA A 275 -8.49 12.14 5.95
N GLY A 276 -8.42 10.81 5.97
CA GLY A 276 -7.58 10.01 5.08
C GLY A 276 -8.23 9.67 3.73
N ALA A 277 -7.46 8.95 2.94
CA ALA A 277 -7.89 8.44 1.66
C ALA A 277 -9.02 7.41 1.81
N LEU A 278 -9.99 7.49 0.90
CA LEU A 278 -11.10 6.57 0.77
C LEU A 278 -10.96 5.81 -0.55
N VAL A 279 -11.35 4.54 -0.55
CA VAL A 279 -11.54 3.77 -1.78
C VAL A 279 -13.04 3.58 -2.00
N VAL A 280 -13.53 4.05 -3.13
CA VAL A 280 -14.93 3.95 -3.51
C VAL A 280 -15.08 2.96 -4.66
N THR A 281 -15.91 1.96 -4.49
CA THR A 281 -16.23 0.99 -5.55
C THR A 281 -17.67 1.19 -6.01
N ILE A 282 -17.85 1.48 -7.30
CA ILE A 282 -19.14 1.78 -7.93
C ILE A 282 -19.47 0.69 -8.95
N GLY A 283 -20.65 0.11 -8.87
CA GLY A 283 -21.12 -0.83 -9.88
C GLY A 283 -21.77 -2.09 -9.31
N ARG A 284 -22.22 -2.97 -10.21
CA ARG A 284 -22.97 -4.19 -9.87
C ARG A 284 -22.20 -5.18 -8.99
N THR A 285 -20.89 -5.08 -8.93
CA THR A 285 -20.03 -5.92 -8.09
C THR A 285 -20.39 -5.79 -6.60
N VAL A 286 -20.95 -4.66 -6.18
CA VAL A 286 -21.36 -4.40 -4.79
C VAL A 286 -22.33 -5.46 -4.27
N ALA A 287 -23.24 -5.98 -5.11
CA ALA A 287 -24.19 -7.02 -4.73
C ALA A 287 -23.52 -8.33 -4.24
N ASN A 288 -22.25 -8.55 -4.57
CA ASN A 288 -21.51 -9.73 -4.12
C ASN A 288 -21.00 -9.60 -2.68
N ARG A 289 -20.93 -8.38 -2.15
CA ARG A 289 -20.36 -8.11 -0.82
C ARG A 289 -21.08 -8.91 0.27
N ALA A 290 -22.39 -9.03 0.23
CA ALA A 290 -23.15 -9.81 1.21
C ALA A 290 -22.68 -11.26 1.37
N LYS A 291 -22.07 -11.85 0.32
CA LYS A 291 -21.55 -13.22 0.33
C LYS A 291 -20.03 -13.29 0.54
N LEU A 292 -19.32 -12.25 0.15
CA LEU A 292 -17.86 -12.24 0.08
C LEU A 292 -17.18 -11.37 1.14
N ASN A 293 -17.93 -10.74 2.03
CA ASN A 293 -17.39 -9.94 3.13
C ASN A 293 -16.73 -10.86 4.19
N TRP A 294 -15.51 -11.28 3.91
CA TRP A 294 -14.74 -12.20 4.76
C TRP A 294 -13.94 -11.49 5.85
N TRP A 295 -13.65 -10.20 5.67
CA TRP A 295 -12.78 -9.44 6.57
C TRP A 295 -13.55 -8.82 7.72
N GLU A 296 -14.55 -8.00 7.41
CA GLU A 296 -15.36 -7.29 8.40
C GLU A 296 -16.37 -8.20 9.13
N SER A 297 -16.67 -9.39 8.56
CA SER A 297 -17.56 -10.39 9.18
C SER A 297 -16.86 -11.30 10.19
N ARG A 298 -15.55 -11.12 10.43
CA ARG A 298 -14.80 -11.93 11.41
C ARG A 298 -15.34 -11.71 12.82
N ALA A 299 -15.43 -12.79 13.60
CA ALA A 299 -15.70 -12.69 15.02
C ALA A 299 -14.68 -11.75 15.69
N LEU A 300 -15.16 -10.83 16.51
CA LEU A 300 -14.34 -9.82 17.21
C LEU A 300 -13.70 -8.78 16.28
N TYR A 301 -14.18 -8.64 15.05
CA TYR A 301 -13.70 -7.59 14.15
C TYR A 301 -13.85 -6.19 14.77
N GLY A 302 -12.77 -5.41 14.76
CA GLY A 302 -12.73 -4.07 15.37
C GLY A 302 -12.69 -4.04 16.90
N TRP A 303 -12.64 -5.20 17.59
CA TRP A 303 -12.49 -5.26 19.03
C TRP A 303 -11.02 -5.37 19.45
N THR A 304 -10.65 -4.64 20.49
CA THR A 304 -9.38 -4.84 21.18
C THR A 304 -9.60 -5.80 22.35
N VAL A 305 -8.99 -6.99 22.28
CA VAL A 305 -9.12 -8.02 23.32
C VAL A 305 -7.92 -7.95 24.25
N LEU A 306 -8.16 -7.71 25.53
CA LEU A 306 -7.15 -7.74 26.59
C LEU A 306 -7.05 -9.17 27.12
N VAL A 307 -5.90 -9.82 26.88
CA VAL A 307 -5.61 -11.14 27.46
C VAL A 307 -4.73 -10.95 28.69
N PRO A 308 -5.24 -11.12 29.93
CA PRO A 308 -4.42 -11.04 31.12
C PRO A 308 -3.45 -12.22 31.14
N ARG A 309 -2.16 -11.97 31.37
CA ARG A 309 -1.20 -13.02 31.67
C ARG A 309 -1.51 -13.56 33.09
N THR A 310 -2.02 -14.78 33.20
CA THR A 310 -1.99 -15.51 34.44
C THR A 310 -0.54 -15.89 34.73
N LYS A 311 -0.08 -15.53 35.95
CA LYS A 311 1.24 -15.96 36.49
C LYS A 311 1.22 -17.43 36.78
#